data_479ab203189550dfb69cf10f3ff4a1ce
#
_entry.id   479ab203189550dfb69cf10f3ff4a1ce
#
_cell.length_a   1.000
_cell.length_b   1.000
_cell.length_c   1.000
_cell.angle_alpha   90.00
_cell.angle_beta   90.00
_cell.angle_gamma   90.00
#
_symmetry.space_group_name_H-M   'P 1'
#
loop_
_entity.id
_entity.type
_entity.pdbx_description
1 polymer ?
#
loop_
_entity_poly.entity_id
_entity_poly.type
_entity_poly.pdbx_seq_one_letter_code
_entity_poly.pdbx_strand_id
1 'polypeptide(L)'
;SMLEYMDALAIACVEEELRLGLDTTAAALVIAGTDDQHPDGPEVHALLQAFETNGAISAQEVTGPMAASMVHARRIAIPAVARLGHLMLEDVGVALPRLGELITGIDRIATAQDVRIAFIAHAGDGNTHPLVVVDLDDPDQRARAESAYGQIMDLAIALEGTITGEHGVGRLKQPWLRAQVGDDVLDVTARI
;
A
#
# COMPACT_ATOMS: atom_id res chain seq x y z
N SER A 1 -15.15 0.48 -10.70
CA SER A 1 -13.99 1.39 -10.72
C SER A 1 -12.90 0.89 -9.79
N MET A 2 -11.64 1.21 -10.07
CA MET A 2 -10.52 0.86 -9.21
C MET A 2 -9.52 2.02 -9.17
N LEU A 3 -8.78 2.12 -8.06
CA LEU A 3 -7.65 3.04 -7.92
C LEU A 3 -6.58 2.33 -7.08
N GLU A 4 -5.47 1.97 -7.73
CA GLU A 4 -4.37 1.21 -7.13
C GLU A 4 -3.11 2.05 -7.11
N TYR A 5 -2.29 1.86 -6.08
CA TYR A 5 -1.04 2.59 -5.89
C TYR A 5 0.12 1.61 -5.68
N MET A 6 1.27 1.93 -6.24
CA MET A 6 2.56 1.27 -5.97
C MET A 6 3.65 2.33 -5.81
N ASP A 7 4.51 2.18 -4.81
CA ASP A 7 5.67 3.05 -4.61
C ASP A 7 6.85 2.68 -5.53
N ALA A 8 7.92 3.45 -5.45
CA ALA A 8 9.13 3.24 -6.26
C ALA A 8 9.75 1.85 -6.08
N LEU A 9 9.76 1.30 -4.86
CA LEU A 9 10.34 -0.02 -4.59
C LEU A 9 9.49 -1.12 -5.23
N ALA A 10 8.17 -1.04 -5.08
CA ALA A 10 7.24 -1.98 -5.72
C ALA A 10 7.33 -1.90 -7.25
N ILE A 11 7.39 -0.68 -7.84
CA ILE A 11 7.59 -0.48 -9.28
C ILE A 11 8.86 -1.17 -9.77
N ALA A 12 9.99 -0.96 -9.08
CA ALA A 12 11.26 -1.55 -9.46
C ALA A 12 11.22 -3.08 -9.43
N CYS A 13 10.62 -3.68 -8.39
CA CYS A 13 10.48 -5.14 -8.29
C CYS A 13 9.58 -5.72 -9.38
N VAL A 14 8.47 -5.04 -9.69
CA VAL A 14 7.53 -5.47 -10.74
C VAL A 14 8.18 -5.35 -12.12
N GLU A 15 8.92 -4.26 -12.39
CA GLU A 15 9.61 -4.06 -13.68
C GLU A 15 10.71 -5.10 -13.90
N GLU A 16 11.44 -5.47 -12.85
CA GLU A 16 12.45 -6.55 -12.94
C GLU A 16 11.81 -7.88 -13.35
N GLU A 17 10.60 -8.18 -12.87
CA GLU A 17 9.88 -9.42 -13.15
C GLU A 17 9.21 -9.42 -14.53
N LEU A 18 8.47 -8.36 -14.86
CA LEU A 18 7.58 -8.32 -16.02
C LEU A 18 8.15 -7.60 -17.23
N ARG A 19 9.11 -6.69 -17.04
CA ARG A 19 9.76 -5.89 -18.11
C ARG A 19 8.73 -5.17 -18.99
N LEU A 20 7.81 -4.47 -18.36
CA LEU A 20 6.74 -3.74 -19.04
C LEU A 20 7.16 -2.34 -19.52
N GLY A 21 8.37 -1.90 -19.19
CA GLY A 21 8.87 -0.55 -19.47
C GLY A 21 8.31 0.48 -18.50
N LEU A 22 8.04 0.09 -17.24
CA LEU A 22 7.63 1.01 -16.20
C LEU A 22 8.76 1.98 -15.86
N ASP A 23 8.44 3.24 -15.62
CA ASP A 23 9.41 4.24 -15.17
C ASP A 23 9.82 3.97 -13.71
N THR A 24 10.97 3.32 -13.53
CA THR A 24 11.54 3.01 -12.22
C THR A 24 12.15 4.24 -11.52
N THR A 25 12.15 5.40 -12.16
CA THR A 25 12.57 6.68 -11.53
C THR A 25 11.37 7.43 -10.92
N ALA A 26 10.16 7.02 -11.25
CA ALA A 26 8.95 7.58 -10.65
C ALA A 26 8.84 7.21 -9.17
N ALA A 27 8.43 8.16 -8.35
CA ALA A 27 8.19 7.94 -6.92
C ALA A 27 6.97 7.04 -6.69
N ALA A 28 6.01 7.04 -7.60
CA ALA A 28 4.79 6.25 -7.51
C ALA A 28 4.18 5.96 -8.89
N LEU A 29 3.45 4.86 -8.98
CA LEU A 29 2.56 4.51 -10.07
C LEU A 29 1.14 4.38 -9.54
N VAL A 30 0.21 5.11 -10.15
CA VAL A 30 -1.23 5.00 -9.86
C VAL A 30 -1.92 4.38 -11.08
N ILE A 31 -2.69 3.33 -10.85
CA ILE A 31 -3.50 2.67 -11.88
C ILE A 31 -4.96 2.95 -11.54
N ALA A 32 -5.62 3.75 -12.38
CA ALA A 32 -7.05 4.05 -12.24
C ALA A 32 -7.84 3.33 -13.32
N GLY A 33 -8.98 2.77 -12.95
CA GLY A 33 -9.92 2.16 -13.87
C GLY A 33 -11.33 2.71 -13.66
N THR A 34 -12.03 3.02 -14.76
CA THR A 34 -13.42 3.42 -14.74
C THR A 34 -14.33 2.30 -15.25
N ASP A 35 -15.61 2.39 -14.95
CA ASP A 35 -16.64 1.50 -15.51
C ASP A 35 -17.18 2.02 -16.85
N ASP A 36 -16.69 3.16 -17.33
CA ASP A 36 -17.01 3.66 -18.67
C ASP A 36 -16.44 2.70 -19.73
N GLN A 37 -17.33 2.23 -20.59
CA GLN A 37 -16.97 1.26 -21.64
C GLN A 37 -16.49 1.94 -22.94
N HIS A 38 -16.46 3.27 -22.96
CA HIS A 38 -16.05 4.02 -24.13
C HIS A 38 -14.61 4.51 -23.95
N PRO A 39 -13.66 4.09 -24.77
CA PRO A 39 -12.36 4.74 -24.88
C PRO A 39 -12.56 6.25 -25.08
N ASP A 40 -11.71 7.06 -24.52
CA ASP A 40 -11.84 8.53 -24.54
C ASP A 40 -13.15 9.06 -23.92
N GLY A 41 -13.79 8.29 -23.02
CA GLY A 41 -15.00 8.72 -22.33
C GLY A 41 -14.77 9.89 -21.36
N PRO A 42 -15.85 10.56 -20.92
CA PRO A 42 -15.74 11.72 -20.03
C PRO A 42 -15.09 11.39 -18.69
N GLU A 43 -15.24 10.16 -18.17
CA GLU A 43 -14.59 9.72 -16.94
C GLU A 43 -13.06 9.56 -17.13
N VAL A 44 -12.63 9.01 -18.27
CA VAL A 44 -11.23 8.90 -18.64
C VAL A 44 -10.57 10.27 -18.72
N HIS A 45 -11.21 11.20 -19.42
CA HIS A 45 -10.71 12.59 -19.51
C HIS A 45 -10.61 13.26 -18.13
N ALA A 46 -11.62 13.06 -17.27
CA ALA A 46 -11.59 13.61 -15.91
C ALA A 46 -10.44 13.04 -15.07
N LEU A 47 -10.15 11.73 -15.18
CA LEU A 47 -9.01 11.08 -14.51
C LEU A 47 -7.68 11.62 -15.03
N LEU A 48 -7.48 11.70 -16.34
CA LEU A 48 -6.25 12.24 -16.93
C LEU A 48 -6.02 13.69 -16.49
N GLN A 49 -7.07 14.52 -16.54
CA GLN A 49 -7.01 15.90 -16.07
C GLN A 49 -6.68 15.98 -14.57
N ALA A 50 -7.23 15.07 -13.74
CA ALA A 50 -6.93 15.03 -12.33
C ALA A 50 -5.44 14.70 -12.08
N PHE A 51 -4.88 13.74 -12.79
CA PHE A 51 -3.44 13.41 -12.69
C PHE A 51 -2.58 14.59 -13.11
N GLU A 52 -2.83 15.20 -14.27
CA GLU A 52 -2.07 16.33 -14.78
C GLU A 52 -2.14 17.54 -13.84
N THR A 53 -3.34 17.89 -13.36
CA THR A 53 -3.55 19.04 -12.46
C THR A 53 -2.84 18.85 -11.12
N ASN A 54 -2.69 17.61 -10.66
CA ASN A 54 -2.01 17.30 -9.41
C ASN A 54 -0.52 16.93 -9.58
N GLY A 55 0.07 17.21 -10.74
CA GLY A 55 1.53 17.16 -10.93
C GLY A 55 2.07 15.77 -11.25
N ALA A 56 1.27 14.88 -11.82
CA ALA A 56 1.78 13.64 -12.38
C ALA A 56 2.82 13.94 -13.47
N ILE A 57 3.95 13.23 -13.44
CA ILE A 57 5.02 13.38 -14.45
C ILE A 57 4.58 12.86 -15.83
N SER A 58 3.65 11.90 -15.84
CA SER A 58 2.97 11.42 -17.05
C SER A 58 1.62 10.82 -16.66
N ALA A 59 0.66 10.91 -17.55
CA ALA A 59 -0.64 10.24 -17.45
C ALA A 59 -1.06 9.78 -18.85
N GLN A 60 -1.53 8.56 -18.98
CA GLN A 60 -1.96 8.01 -20.27
C GLN A 60 -3.06 6.98 -20.09
N GLU A 61 -3.99 6.96 -21.02
CA GLU A 61 -4.93 5.87 -21.15
C GLU A 61 -4.24 4.64 -21.74
N VAL A 62 -4.53 3.47 -21.17
CA VAL A 62 -4.12 2.18 -21.72
C VAL A 62 -5.34 1.27 -21.89
N THR A 63 -5.40 0.53 -22.99
CA THR A 63 -6.52 -0.35 -23.31
C THR A 63 -6.03 -1.74 -23.72
N GLY A 64 -6.94 -2.71 -23.83
CA GLY A 64 -6.64 -4.04 -24.33
C GLY A 64 -5.55 -4.77 -23.53
N PRO A 65 -4.55 -5.38 -24.22
CA PRO A 65 -3.50 -6.17 -23.57
C PRO A 65 -2.66 -5.34 -22.59
N MET A 66 -2.43 -4.05 -22.86
CA MET A 66 -1.65 -3.19 -21.97
C MET A 66 -2.40 -2.93 -20.66
N ALA A 67 -3.69 -2.64 -20.70
CA ALA A 67 -4.52 -2.50 -19.51
C ALA A 67 -4.49 -3.79 -18.66
N ALA A 68 -4.62 -4.95 -19.29
CA ALA A 68 -4.51 -6.25 -18.61
C ALA A 68 -3.13 -6.44 -17.95
N SER A 69 -2.05 -5.99 -18.63
CA SER A 69 -0.70 -6.03 -18.08
C SER A 69 -0.53 -5.11 -16.86
N MET A 70 -1.13 -3.92 -16.85
CA MET A 70 -1.10 -3.02 -15.69
C MET A 70 -1.82 -3.62 -14.48
N VAL A 71 -3.00 -4.20 -14.69
CA VAL A 71 -3.73 -4.92 -13.63
C VAL A 71 -2.92 -6.13 -13.13
N HIS A 72 -2.25 -6.86 -14.04
CA HIS A 72 -1.38 -7.97 -13.65
C HIS A 72 -0.16 -7.49 -12.85
N ALA A 73 0.47 -6.40 -13.26
CA ALA A 73 1.58 -5.78 -12.54
C ALA A 73 1.24 -5.50 -11.07
N ARG A 74 0.05 -4.91 -10.82
CA ARG A 74 -0.43 -4.69 -9.45
C ARG A 74 -0.63 -5.99 -8.67
N ARG A 75 -1.18 -7.02 -9.31
CA ARG A 75 -1.42 -8.32 -8.66
C ARG A 75 -0.14 -9.04 -8.25
N ILE A 76 0.93 -8.89 -9.00
CA ILE A 76 2.21 -9.55 -8.69
C ILE A 76 3.14 -8.69 -7.81
N ALA A 77 2.74 -7.50 -7.40
CA ALA A 77 3.59 -6.60 -6.63
C ALA A 77 4.09 -7.25 -5.32
N ILE A 78 3.21 -7.91 -4.55
CA ILE A 78 3.61 -8.62 -3.33
C ILE A 78 4.62 -9.74 -3.62
N PRO A 79 4.37 -10.72 -4.51
CA PRO A 79 5.35 -11.76 -4.81
C PRO A 79 6.65 -11.22 -5.43
N ALA A 80 6.59 -10.12 -6.20
CA ALA A 80 7.79 -9.49 -6.73
C ALA A 80 8.66 -8.88 -5.62
N VAL A 81 8.06 -8.18 -4.67
CA VAL A 81 8.77 -7.63 -3.49
C VAL A 81 9.29 -8.76 -2.59
N ALA A 82 8.57 -9.87 -2.45
CA ALA A 82 8.99 -11.03 -1.65
C ALA A 82 10.31 -11.67 -2.12
N ARG A 83 10.77 -11.37 -3.33
CA ARG A 83 12.08 -11.81 -3.81
C ARG A 83 13.26 -11.09 -3.14
N LEU A 84 13.00 -9.96 -2.52
CA LEU A 84 14.01 -9.19 -1.77
C LEU A 84 14.31 -9.76 -0.38
N GLY A 85 13.43 -10.62 0.16
CA GLY A 85 13.54 -11.21 1.48
C GLY A 85 12.19 -11.66 2.02
N HIS A 86 12.15 -12.06 3.28
CA HIS A 86 10.89 -12.35 3.94
C HIS A 86 10.07 -11.06 4.11
N LEU A 87 8.75 -11.16 3.97
CA LEU A 87 7.87 -10.01 4.15
C LEU A 87 7.10 -10.11 5.47
N MET A 88 7.18 -9.04 6.26
CA MET A 88 6.17 -8.75 7.26
C MET A 88 5.11 -7.89 6.56
N LEU A 89 4.01 -8.53 6.18
CA LEU A 89 2.91 -7.90 5.44
C LEU A 89 1.98 -7.21 6.41
N GLU A 90 1.83 -5.91 6.24
CA GLU A 90 0.84 -5.11 6.95
C GLU A 90 -0.45 -4.97 6.15
N ASP A 91 -1.50 -4.62 6.88
CA ASP A 91 -2.83 -4.36 6.37
C ASP A 91 -3.45 -3.30 7.28
N VAL A 92 -3.24 -2.05 6.94
CA VAL A 92 -3.73 -0.89 7.69
C VAL A 92 -4.54 0.00 6.76
N GLY A 93 -5.57 0.61 7.28
CA GLY A 93 -6.43 1.51 6.51
C GLY A 93 -6.57 2.86 7.17
N VAL A 94 -6.75 3.90 6.34
CA VAL A 94 -7.05 5.27 6.78
C VAL A 94 -8.12 5.88 5.89
N ALA A 95 -8.80 6.90 6.38
CA ALA A 95 -9.67 7.70 5.52
C ALA A 95 -8.87 8.31 4.35
N LEU A 96 -9.46 8.36 3.15
CA LEU A 96 -8.77 8.79 1.93
C LEU A 96 -7.99 10.11 2.05
N PRO A 97 -8.51 11.16 2.73
CA PRO A 97 -7.75 12.40 2.92
C PRO A 97 -6.46 12.23 3.73
N ARG A 98 -6.33 11.14 4.51
CA ARG A 98 -5.18 10.84 5.37
C ARG A 98 -4.15 9.93 4.70
N LEU A 99 -4.45 9.40 3.51
CA LEU A 99 -3.57 8.44 2.83
C LEU A 99 -2.16 9.01 2.56
N GLY A 100 -2.06 10.27 2.13
CA GLY A 100 -0.77 10.92 1.91
C GLY A 100 0.05 11.09 3.20
N GLU A 101 -0.62 11.31 4.35
CA GLU A 101 0.05 11.39 5.65
C GLU A 101 0.56 10.01 6.08
N LEU A 102 -0.21 8.94 5.83
CA LEU A 102 0.21 7.56 6.10
C LEU A 102 1.44 7.21 5.27
N ILE A 103 1.41 7.44 3.95
CA ILE A 103 2.56 7.17 3.05
C ILE A 103 3.82 7.88 3.56
N THR A 104 3.72 9.20 3.79
CA THR A 104 4.86 10.00 4.28
C THR A 104 5.35 9.52 5.65
N GLY A 105 4.44 9.10 6.53
CA GLY A 105 4.78 8.55 7.84
C GLY A 105 5.53 7.24 7.74
N ILE A 106 5.12 6.34 6.84
CA ILE A 106 5.78 5.06 6.59
C ILE A 106 7.19 5.26 6.02
N ASP A 107 7.37 6.19 5.10
CA ASP A 107 8.70 6.55 4.57
C ASP A 107 9.67 7.02 5.68
N ARG A 108 9.14 7.81 6.64
CA ARG A 108 9.93 8.25 7.80
C ARG A 108 10.27 7.07 8.72
N ILE A 109 9.35 6.15 8.95
CA ILE A 109 9.59 4.94 9.74
C ILE A 109 10.65 4.08 9.05
N ALA A 110 10.53 3.83 7.74
CA ALA A 110 11.50 3.07 6.96
C ALA A 110 12.93 3.66 7.11
N THR A 111 13.05 4.98 6.96
CA THR A 111 14.32 5.71 7.11
C THR A 111 14.85 5.62 8.55
N ALA A 112 14.00 5.85 9.56
CA ALA A 112 14.41 5.88 10.96
C ALA A 112 14.84 4.50 11.49
N GLN A 113 14.21 3.44 11.01
CA GLN A 113 14.50 2.05 11.40
C GLN A 113 15.54 1.40 10.49
N ASP A 114 16.00 2.08 9.44
CA ASP A 114 16.90 1.51 8.44
C ASP A 114 16.39 0.15 7.91
N VAL A 115 15.14 0.14 7.45
CA VAL A 115 14.47 -1.03 6.84
C VAL A 115 13.90 -0.65 5.48
N ARG A 116 13.81 -1.64 4.59
CA ARG A 116 13.13 -1.46 3.31
C ARG A 116 11.65 -1.76 3.49
N ILE A 117 10.81 -0.81 3.10
CA ILE A 117 9.36 -0.97 3.08
C ILE A 117 8.88 -0.65 1.66
N ALA A 118 8.26 -1.60 1.00
CA ALA A 118 7.49 -1.30 -0.21
C ALA A 118 6.05 -1.00 0.19
N PHE A 119 5.42 -0.07 -0.51
CA PHE A 119 4.06 0.35 -0.19
C PHE A 119 3.15 0.16 -1.40
N ILE A 120 2.10 -0.62 -1.21
CA ILE A 120 1.04 -0.79 -2.18
C ILE A 120 -0.31 -0.51 -1.51
N ALA A 121 -1.30 -0.04 -2.27
CA ALA A 121 -2.58 0.30 -1.70
C ALA A 121 -3.74 0.13 -2.69
N HIS A 122 -4.90 -0.24 -2.14
CA HIS A 122 -6.20 0.03 -2.75
C HIS A 122 -6.54 1.50 -2.46
N ALA A 123 -5.95 2.41 -3.26
CA ALA A 123 -6.02 3.84 -2.99
C ALA A 123 -7.43 4.41 -3.12
N GLY A 124 -8.37 3.66 -3.69
CA GLY A 124 -9.77 4.06 -3.83
C GLY A 124 -10.60 3.92 -2.56
N ASP A 125 -10.16 3.13 -1.59
CA ASP A 125 -10.85 2.90 -0.31
C ASP A 125 -9.98 3.15 0.94
N GLY A 126 -8.68 3.41 0.73
CA GLY A 126 -7.75 3.71 1.82
C GLY A 126 -7.16 2.47 2.50
N ASN A 127 -7.42 1.26 1.97
CA ASN A 127 -6.76 0.04 2.44
C ASN A 127 -5.35 -0.06 1.88
N THR A 128 -4.38 -0.35 2.74
CA THR A 128 -2.97 -0.28 2.39
C THR A 128 -2.18 -1.48 2.89
N HIS A 129 -1.15 -1.83 2.14
CA HIS A 129 -0.26 -2.95 2.44
C HIS A 129 1.20 -2.49 2.45
N PRO A 130 1.69 -1.96 3.56
CA PRO A 130 3.12 -1.80 3.77
C PRO A 130 3.79 -3.17 3.87
N LEU A 131 4.85 -3.38 3.08
CA LEU A 131 5.59 -4.64 2.97
C LEU A 131 6.98 -4.43 3.57
N VAL A 132 7.16 -4.75 4.84
CA VAL A 132 8.47 -4.64 5.50
C VAL A 132 9.32 -5.82 5.08
N VAL A 133 10.41 -5.56 4.35
CA VAL A 133 11.36 -6.59 3.90
C VAL A 133 12.36 -6.87 5.01
N VAL A 134 12.51 -8.14 5.38
CA VAL A 134 13.38 -8.55 6.48
C VAL A 134 14.18 -9.81 6.13
N ASP A 135 15.44 -9.83 6.55
CA ASP A 135 16.23 -11.04 6.64
C ASP A 135 16.02 -11.66 8.03
N LEU A 136 15.41 -12.84 8.08
CA LEU A 136 15.12 -13.53 9.35
C LEU A 136 16.37 -14.09 10.03
N ASP A 137 17.47 -14.26 9.29
CA ASP A 137 18.74 -14.75 9.78
C ASP A 137 19.61 -13.64 10.40
N ASP A 138 19.21 -12.36 10.21
CA ASP A 138 19.81 -11.17 10.84
C ASP A 138 18.95 -10.69 12.03
N PRO A 139 19.36 -10.97 13.29
CA PRO A 139 18.58 -10.57 14.47
C PRO A 139 18.40 -9.06 14.61
N ASP A 140 19.40 -8.26 14.19
CA ASP A 140 19.32 -6.80 14.29
C ASP A 140 18.33 -6.24 13.27
N GLN A 141 18.37 -6.75 12.04
CA GLN A 141 17.39 -6.36 11.01
C GLN A 141 15.97 -6.78 11.40
N ARG A 142 15.83 -7.99 11.97
CA ARG A 142 14.55 -8.46 12.48
C ARG A 142 14.00 -7.55 13.57
N ALA A 143 14.81 -7.15 14.55
CA ALA A 143 14.39 -6.24 15.62
C ALA A 143 13.95 -4.87 15.07
N ARG A 144 14.67 -4.33 14.07
CA ARG A 144 14.29 -3.09 13.40
C ARG A 144 12.98 -3.23 12.61
N ALA A 145 12.78 -4.34 11.91
CA ALA A 145 11.55 -4.63 11.18
C ALA A 145 10.34 -4.77 12.12
N GLU A 146 10.50 -5.47 13.27
CA GLU A 146 9.47 -5.58 14.30
C GLU A 146 9.14 -4.21 14.91
N SER A 147 10.15 -3.34 15.11
CA SER A 147 9.94 -1.96 15.55
C SER A 147 9.19 -1.13 14.51
N ALA A 148 9.56 -1.23 13.24
CA ALA A 148 8.85 -0.56 12.15
C ALA A 148 7.39 -1.00 12.05
N TYR A 149 7.14 -2.31 12.18
CA TYR A 149 5.82 -2.90 12.24
C TYR A 149 4.95 -2.23 13.31
N GLY A 150 5.45 -2.16 14.54
CA GLY A 150 4.72 -1.52 15.64
C GLY A 150 4.43 -0.05 15.38
N GLN A 151 5.41 0.69 14.86
CA GLN A 151 5.24 2.11 14.53
C GLN A 151 4.21 2.36 13.43
N ILE A 152 4.06 1.45 12.46
CA ILE A 152 3.03 1.52 11.42
C ILE A 152 1.64 1.35 12.05
N MET A 153 1.47 0.42 13.01
CA MET A 153 0.21 0.25 13.74
C MET A 153 -0.14 1.52 14.54
N ASP A 154 0.82 2.05 15.30
CA ASP A 154 0.64 3.27 16.07
C ASP A 154 0.30 4.47 15.18
N LEU A 155 0.94 4.58 14.02
CA LEU A 155 0.65 5.62 13.03
C LEU A 155 -0.79 5.51 12.49
N ALA A 156 -1.23 4.29 12.12
CA ALA A 156 -2.60 4.08 11.63
C ALA A 156 -3.64 4.51 12.68
N ILE A 157 -3.44 4.16 13.95
CA ILE A 157 -4.32 4.59 15.05
C ILE A 157 -4.28 6.12 15.23
N ALA A 158 -3.07 6.73 15.20
CA ALA A 158 -2.91 8.18 15.34
C ALA A 158 -3.59 8.96 14.21
N LEU A 159 -3.72 8.35 13.03
CA LEU A 159 -4.44 8.90 11.87
C LEU A 159 -5.94 8.58 11.90
N GLU A 160 -6.47 8.09 13.05
CA GLU A 160 -7.87 7.67 13.20
C GLU A 160 -8.28 6.58 12.18
N GLY A 161 -7.31 5.78 11.78
CA GLY A 161 -7.46 4.68 10.85
C GLY A 161 -7.73 3.34 11.54
N THR A 162 -7.40 2.25 10.88
CA THR A 162 -7.57 0.89 11.39
C THR A 162 -6.28 0.08 11.25
N ILE A 163 -6.04 -0.79 12.23
CA ILE A 163 -4.91 -1.74 12.21
C ILE A 163 -5.14 -2.94 11.30
N THR A 164 -6.33 -3.06 10.71
CA THR A 164 -6.63 -4.09 9.72
C THR A 164 -7.71 -3.60 8.77
N GLY A 165 -7.46 -3.70 7.47
CA GLY A 165 -8.43 -3.45 6.42
C GLY A 165 -9.23 -4.72 6.10
N GLU A 166 -8.54 -5.77 5.61
CA GLU A 166 -9.17 -6.98 5.09
C GLU A 166 -8.58 -8.30 5.64
N HIS A 167 -7.34 -8.28 6.20
CA HIS A 167 -6.66 -9.52 6.64
C HIS A 167 -7.05 -9.97 8.06
N GLY A 168 -7.64 -9.10 8.87
CA GLY A 168 -7.97 -9.37 10.26
C GLY A 168 -6.80 -9.12 11.23
N VAL A 169 -7.14 -9.08 12.52
CA VAL A 169 -6.18 -8.77 13.60
C VAL A 169 -5.17 -9.92 13.82
N GLY A 170 -5.63 -11.16 13.75
CA GLY A 170 -4.79 -12.32 14.01
C GLY A 170 -4.12 -12.24 15.39
N ARG A 171 -2.94 -12.85 15.52
CA ARG A 171 -2.17 -12.84 16.78
C ARG A 171 -1.20 -11.65 16.86
N LEU A 172 -0.68 -11.20 15.73
CA LEU A 172 0.37 -10.18 15.69
C LEU A 172 -0.15 -8.80 16.08
N LYS A 173 -1.37 -8.45 15.68
CA LYS A 173 -1.97 -7.13 15.92
C LYS A 173 -2.77 -7.02 17.23
N GLN A 174 -2.87 -8.11 18.00
CA GLN A 174 -3.58 -8.10 19.29
C GLN A 174 -3.12 -7.00 20.27
N PRO A 175 -1.82 -6.66 20.39
CA PRO A 175 -1.38 -5.59 21.29
C PRO A 175 -2.03 -4.24 21.00
N TRP A 176 -2.39 -3.96 19.75
CA TRP A 176 -3.01 -2.69 19.32
C TRP A 176 -4.53 -2.73 19.33
N LEU A 177 -5.15 -3.92 19.43
CA LEU A 177 -6.60 -4.06 19.35
C LEU A 177 -7.34 -3.23 20.38
N ARG A 178 -6.86 -3.19 21.63
CA ARG A 178 -7.47 -2.39 22.71
C ARG A 178 -7.44 -0.89 22.39
N ALA A 179 -6.32 -0.38 21.87
CA ALA A 179 -6.19 1.01 21.47
C ALA A 179 -7.11 1.34 20.28
N GLN A 180 -7.34 0.37 19.39
CA GLN A 180 -8.22 0.52 18.23
C GLN A 180 -9.70 0.59 18.60
N VAL A 181 -10.19 -0.34 19.41
CA VAL A 181 -11.64 -0.54 19.60
C VAL A 181 -12.16 -0.12 20.98
N GLY A 182 -11.27 0.07 21.95
CA GLY A 182 -11.63 0.41 23.34
C GLY A 182 -12.12 -0.79 24.17
N ASP A 183 -12.26 -0.55 25.48
CA ASP A 183 -12.65 -1.60 26.43
C ASP A 183 -14.09 -2.06 26.26
N ASP A 184 -15.02 -1.16 25.97
CA ASP A 184 -16.44 -1.48 25.84
C ASP A 184 -16.69 -2.51 24.72
N VAL A 185 -15.99 -2.35 23.57
CA VAL A 185 -16.09 -3.30 22.45
C VAL A 185 -15.49 -4.64 22.81
N LEU A 186 -14.34 -4.65 23.50
CA LEU A 186 -13.70 -5.89 23.96
C LEU A 186 -14.60 -6.64 24.96
N ASP A 187 -15.23 -5.93 25.89
CA ASP A 187 -16.15 -6.51 26.87
C ASP A 187 -17.39 -7.13 26.20
N VAL A 188 -17.95 -6.46 25.19
CA VAL A 188 -19.07 -7.03 24.41
C VAL A 188 -18.60 -8.27 23.64
N THR A 189 -17.45 -8.21 22.96
CA THR A 189 -16.91 -9.33 22.20
C THR A 189 -16.66 -10.56 23.07
N ALA A 190 -16.22 -10.37 24.32
CA ALA A 190 -15.96 -11.47 25.26
C ALA A 190 -17.23 -12.15 25.78
N ARG A 191 -18.42 -11.56 25.57
CA ARG A 191 -19.72 -12.10 26.02
C ARG A 191 -20.44 -12.90 24.92
N ILE A 192 -19.98 -12.83 23.68
CA ILE A 192 -20.49 -13.57 22.52
C ILE A 192 -19.78 -14.90 22.35
#